data_337b1527dedee9d702ee1a880947bef0
#
_entry.id   337b1527dedee9d702ee1a880947bef0
#
_cell.length_a   1.000
_cell.length_b   1.000
_cell.length_c   1.000
_cell.angle_alpha   90.00
_cell.angle_beta   90.00
_cell.angle_gamma   90.00
#
_symmetry.space_group_name_H-M   'P 1'
#
loop_
_entity.id
_entity.type
_entity.pdbx_description
1 polymer ?
#
loop_
_entity_poly.entity_id
_entity_poly.type
_entity_poly.pdbx_seq_one_letter_code
_entity_poly.pdbx_strand_id
1 'polypeptide(L)'
;MSFMTTPSNSLNVTTPDEAAIQTIVESVANLADKSNFESLEKLYAEEVEVDYTSAFGGEAELKSPQGLMTQWASSLPGFDRTRHEISNIETEVKGNQATATADVTANHYLNDMFWQISGSYEYGLVKEDGQWAIEKMTFIAESEQGDRDIINKAVEQATINPSAYIQQQQTQRAVVDFLTSLENKDMDKFAELWAEDAVQDMPFSPEGFPKRVEGKTNLLEHYAPWSEISGEANFTDELVFYPMQDSTMVFAEWKGDVEIIPTGRQYKQRYGGLFHVVDGKIELFREYYDPIVFKYAFGLDKSQNKSDRN
;
A
#
# COMPACT_ATOMS: atom_id res chain seq x y z
N MET A 1 -70.82 12.06 -15.20
CA MET A 1 -69.82 12.56 -14.29
C MET A 1 -68.51 11.83 -14.61
N SER A 2 -67.58 12.54 -15.30
CA SER A 2 -66.29 11.99 -15.71
C SER A 2 -65.27 12.38 -14.64
N PHE A 3 -64.70 11.39 -13.97
CA PHE A 3 -63.63 11.63 -13.02
C PHE A 3 -62.29 11.77 -13.78
N MET A 4 -61.75 12.98 -13.84
CA MET A 4 -60.38 13.23 -14.28
C MET A 4 -59.43 12.76 -13.17
N THR A 5 -58.66 11.73 -13.44
CA THR A 5 -57.52 11.35 -12.63
C THR A 5 -56.36 12.27 -12.98
N THR A 6 -55.95 13.12 -12.05
CA THR A 6 -54.71 13.90 -12.12
C THR A 6 -53.55 12.95 -12.01
N PRO A 7 -52.51 13.05 -12.87
CA PRO A 7 -51.28 12.28 -12.67
C PRO A 7 -50.57 12.83 -11.43
N SER A 8 -50.28 11.95 -10.47
CA SER A 8 -49.41 12.28 -9.33
C SER A 8 -47.98 12.45 -9.84
N ASN A 9 -47.54 13.70 -9.86
CA ASN A 9 -46.15 14.04 -10.08
C ASN A 9 -45.41 13.68 -8.79
N SER A 10 -44.96 12.43 -8.64
CA SER A 10 -44.03 12.04 -7.56
C SER A 10 -42.69 12.74 -7.84
N LEU A 11 -42.41 13.80 -7.09
CA LEU A 11 -41.05 14.29 -6.99
C LEU A 11 -40.20 13.11 -6.50
N ASN A 12 -39.34 12.60 -7.34
CA ASN A 12 -38.30 11.61 -6.93
C ASN A 12 -37.37 12.32 -5.93
N VAL A 13 -37.68 12.11 -4.65
CA VAL A 13 -36.80 12.58 -3.56
C VAL A 13 -35.69 11.55 -3.43
N THR A 14 -34.46 11.91 -3.80
CA THR A 14 -33.26 11.09 -3.62
C THR A 14 -33.14 10.72 -2.14
N THR A 15 -33.06 9.45 -1.85
CA THR A 15 -32.85 8.96 -0.48
C THR A 15 -31.43 9.22 -0.01
N PRO A 16 -31.16 9.22 1.31
CA PRO A 16 -29.79 9.35 1.82
C PRO A 16 -28.82 8.29 1.28
N ASP A 17 -29.29 7.06 1.08
CA ASP A 17 -28.50 5.97 0.51
C ASP A 17 -28.19 6.21 -0.98
N GLU A 18 -29.15 6.61 -1.78
CA GLU A 18 -28.93 6.96 -3.19
C GLU A 18 -27.94 8.14 -3.32
N ALA A 19 -28.07 9.17 -2.48
CA ALA A 19 -27.13 10.31 -2.48
C ALA A 19 -25.70 9.88 -2.09
N ALA A 20 -25.57 8.97 -1.12
CA ALA A 20 -24.27 8.42 -0.73
C ALA A 20 -23.61 7.63 -1.88
N ILE A 21 -24.39 6.78 -2.57
CA ILE A 21 -23.92 5.99 -3.71
C ILE A 21 -23.51 6.90 -4.87
N GLN A 22 -24.31 7.93 -5.21
CA GLN A 22 -23.95 8.91 -6.24
C GLN A 22 -22.61 9.59 -5.90
N THR A 23 -22.42 9.98 -4.64
CA THR A 23 -21.15 10.56 -4.17
C THR A 23 -19.97 9.60 -4.34
N ILE A 24 -20.17 8.30 -4.06
CA ILE A 24 -19.14 7.27 -4.27
C ILE A 24 -18.75 7.18 -5.74
N VAL A 25 -19.74 7.06 -6.65
CA VAL A 25 -19.52 6.95 -8.09
C VAL A 25 -18.76 8.17 -8.64
N GLU A 26 -19.18 9.39 -8.26
CA GLU A 26 -18.46 10.62 -8.63
C GLU A 26 -17.04 10.67 -8.06
N SER A 27 -16.86 10.16 -6.83
CA SER A 27 -15.56 10.16 -6.14
C SER A 27 -14.55 9.25 -6.83
N VAL A 28 -14.98 8.11 -7.41
CA VAL A 28 -14.07 7.23 -8.17
C VAL A 28 -13.35 8.01 -9.26
N ALA A 29 -14.08 8.71 -10.12
CA ALA A 29 -13.52 9.52 -11.20
C ALA A 29 -12.64 10.67 -10.69
N ASN A 30 -13.16 11.44 -9.73
CA ASN A 30 -12.47 12.61 -9.20
C ASN A 30 -11.15 12.28 -8.47
N LEU A 31 -11.12 11.16 -7.76
CA LEU A 31 -9.92 10.73 -7.02
C LEU A 31 -8.91 10.07 -7.97
N ALA A 32 -9.37 9.33 -8.99
CA ALA A 32 -8.51 8.79 -10.04
C ALA A 32 -7.77 9.90 -10.80
N ASP A 33 -8.48 10.96 -11.21
CA ASP A 33 -7.90 12.13 -11.89
C ASP A 33 -6.88 12.89 -11.02
N LYS A 34 -6.97 12.78 -9.69
CA LYS A 34 -6.04 13.37 -8.73
C LYS A 34 -4.94 12.41 -8.29
N SER A 35 -4.94 11.18 -8.78
CA SER A 35 -4.06 10.10 -8.31
C SER A 35 -4.09 9.91 -6.78
N ASN A 36 -5.28 10.14 -6.17
CA ASN A 36 -5.47 9.97 -4.73
C ASN A 36 -5.90 8.52 -4.41
N PHE A 37 -4.98 7.59 -4.58
CA PHE A 37 -5.23 6.16 -4.47
C PHE A 37 -5.58 5.72 -3.04
N GLU A 38 -5.02 6.37 -2.02
CA GLU A 38 -5.36 6.09 -0.61
C GLU A 38 -6.83 6.38 -0.27
N SER A 39 -7.41 7.43 -0.87
CA SER A 39 -8.82 7.75 -0.70
C SER A 39 -9.71 6.89 -1.58
N LEU A 40 -9.25 6.54 -2.77
CA LEU A 40 -9.92 5.60 -3.66
C LEU A 40 -10.08 4.23 -3.03
N GLU A 41 -9.03 3.70 -2.44
CA GLU A 41 -9.00 2.39 -1.79
C GLU A 41 -10.16 2.22 -0.78
N LYS A 42 -10.51 3.29 -0.07
CA LYS A 42 -11.58 3.30 0.95
C LYS A 42 -12.99 3.26 0.38
N LEU A 43 -13.16 3.40 -0.93
CA LEU A 43 -14.47 3.33 -1.59
C LEU A 43 -14.88 1.88 -1.92
N TYR A 44 -13.95 0.93 -1.80
CA TYR A 44 -14.15 -0.46 -2.18
C TYR A 44 -14.29 -1.37 -0.96
N ALA A 45 -15.05 -2.46 -1.14
CA ALA A 45 -15.15 -3.55 -0.17
C ALA A 45 -13.81 -4.32 -0.06
N GLU A 46 -13.68 -5.23 0.89
CA GLU A 46 -12.46 -6.02 1.12
C GLU A 46 -11.97 -6.74 -0.14
N GLU A 47 -12.93 -7.19 -0.98
CA GLU A 47 -12.68 -7.74 -2.31
C GLU A 47 -13.60 -7.06 -3.33
N VAL A 48 -13.10 -6.79 -4.52
CA VAL A 48 -13.86 -6.18 -5.61
C VAL A 48 -13.68 -6.95 -6.91
N GLU A 49 -14.79 -7.30 -7.55
CA GLU A 49 -14.79 -7.84 -8.92
C GLU A 49 -14.67 -6.68 -9.92
N VAL A 50 -13.61 -6.69 -10.71
CA VAL A 50 -13.31 -5.65 -11.71
C VAL A 50 -13.34 -6.24 -13.10
N ASP A 51 -14.17 -5.69 -13.98
CA ASP A 51 -14.31 -6.11 -15.38
C ASP A 51 -14.06 -4.95 -16.34
N TYR A 52 -12.92 -5.02 -17.02
CA TYR A 52 -12.54 -4.14 -18.12
C TYR A 52 -12.46 -4.88 -19.46
N THR A 53 -13.04 -6.08 -19.56
CA THR A 53 -12.88 -6.97 -20.71
C THR A 53 -13.38 -6.35 -22.02
N SER A 54 -14.40 -5.50 -21.97
CA SER A 54 -14.94 -4.81 -23.14
C SER A 54 -13.92 -3.82 -23.77
N ALA A 55 -13.02 -3.25 -22.97
CA ALA A 55 -12.03 -2.28 -23.43
C ALA A 55 -10.66 -2.92 -23.71
N PHE A 56 -10.25 -3.88 -22.89
CA PHE A 56 -8.88 -4.41 -22.90
C PHE A 56 -8.79 -5.92 -23.17
N GLY A 57 -9.94 -6.62 -23.27
CA GLY A 57 -9.97 -8.08 -23.35
C GLY A 57 -9.61 -8.72 -22.02
N GLY A 58 -9.32 -10.03 -22.03
CA GLY A 58 -9.01 -10.80 -20.83
C GLY A 58 -10.25 -11.34 -20.14
N GLU A 59 -10.21 -11.42 -18.81
CA GLU A 59 -11.28 -11.92 -17.95
C GLU A 59 -11.50 -10.92 -16.79
N ALA A 60 -12.69 -10.96 -16.17
CA ALA A 60 -12.95 -10.22 -14.95
C ALA A 60 -12.04 -10.76 -13.82
N GLU A 61 -11.54 -9.88 -12.98
CA GLU A 61 -10.59 -10.21 -11.92
C GLU A 61 -11.15 -9.84 -10.56
N LEU A 62 -10.95 -10.71 -9.57
CA LEU A 62 -11.19 -10.39 -8.16
C LEU A 62 -9.92 -9.81 -7.57
N LYS A 63 -10.00 -8.62 -6.99
CA LYS A 63 -8.85 -7.88 -6.45
C LYS A 63 -9.13 -7.36 -5.04
N SER A 64 -8.08 -7.25 -4.23
CA SER A 64 -8.15 -6.37 -3.07
C SER A 64 -8.14 -4.89 -3.53
N PRO A 65 -8.71 -3.96 -2.75
CA PRO A 65 -8.65 -2.53 -3.05
C PRO A 65 -7.23 -2.03 -3.30
N GLN A 66 -6.27 -2.44 -2.47
CA GLN A 66 -4.85 -2.12 -2.66
C GLN A 66 -4.31 -2.65 -3.99
N GLY A 67 -4.66 -3.88 -4.37
CA GLY A 67 -4.24 -4.48 -5.65
C GLY A 67 -4.78 -3.70 -6.87
N LEU A 68 -6.04 -3.27 -6.80
CA LEU A 68 -6.67 -2.42 -7.82
C LEU A 68 -5.98 -1.05 -7.90
N MET A 69 -5.73 -0.41 -6.76
CA MET A 69 -5.05 0.89 -6.72
C MET A 69 -3.61 0.79 -7.20
N THR A 70 -2.91 -0.29 -6.89
CA THR A 70 -1.55 -0.55 -7.42
C THR A 70 -1.56 -0.64 -8.95
N GLN A 71 -2.56 -1.33 -9.52
CA GLN A 71 -2.72 -1.40 -10.98
C GLN A 71 -2.96 -0.01 -11.58
N TRP A 72 -3.87 0.79 -11.04
CA TRP A 72 -4.14 2.14 -11.53
C TRP A 72 -2.95 3.08 -11.33
N ALA A 73 -2.28 2.99 -10.20
CA ALA A 73 -1.10 3.80 -9.88
C ALA A 73 0.12 3.46 -10.77
N SER A 74 0.12 2.30 -11.43
CA SER A 74 1.16 1.93 -12.40
C SER A 74 1.01 2.59 -13.77
N SER A 75 -0.10 3.30 -14.02
CA SER A 75 -0.37 3.93 -15.32
C SER A 75 -0.89 5.36 -15.21
N LEU A 76 -1.91 5.63 -14.39
CA LEU A 76 -2.58 6.94 -14.34
C LEU A 76 -1.62 8.11 -14.05
N PRO A 77 -0.66 8.01 -13.10
CA PRO A 77 0.30 9.09 -12.84
C PRO A 77 1.28 9.35 -13.99
N GLY A 78 1.38 8.45 -14.95
CA GLY A 78 2.26 8.63 -16.12
C GLY A 78 1.66 9.51 -17.21
N PHE A 79 0.36 9.84 -17.14
CA PHE A 79 -0.25 10.84 -18.00
C PHE A 79 0.04 12.25 -17.47
N ASP A 80 0.18 13.24 -18.33
CA ASP A 80 0.24 14.65 -17.93
C ASP A 80 -1.07 15.09 -17.29
N ARG A 81 -2.18 14.53 -17.78
CA ARG A 81 -3.52 14.78 -17.25
C ARG A 81 -4.48 13.68 -17.70
N THR A 82 -5.33 13.26 -16.74
CA THR A 82 -6.55 12.51 -17.05
C THR A 82 -7.78 13.35 -16.69
N ARG A 83 -8.91 13.08 -17.33
CA ARG A 83 -10.19 13.70 -17.00
C ARG A 83 -11.33 12.73 -17.30
N HIS A 84 -11.95 12.26 -16.24
CA HIS A 84 -13.14 11.41 -16.31
C HIS A 84 -14.40 12.27 -16.08
N GLU A 85 -15.25 12.33 -17.09
CA GLU A 85 -16.55 13.03 -17.03
C GLU A 85 -17.64 11.99 -16.79
N ILE A 86 -18.27 12.05 -15.61
CA ILE A 86 -19.35 11.15 -15.21
C ILE A 86 -20.67 11.87 -15.38
N SER A 87 -21.67 11.17 -15.92
CA SER A 87 -23.03 11.69 -16.09
C SER A 87 -24.07 10.57 -15.99
N ASN A 88 -25.35 10.95 -15.96
CA ASN A 88 -26.48 10.02 -15.96
C ASN A 88 -26.38 8.91 -14.91
N ILE A 89 -26.03 9.29 -13.66
CA ILE A 89 -25.95 8.33 -12.56
C ILE A 89 -27.36 7.90 -12.18
N GLU A 90 -27.63 6.60 -12.33
CA GLU A 90 -28.86 5.96 -11.86
C GLU A 90 -28.52 4.97 -10.75
N THR A 91 -29.37 4.90 -9.71
CA THR A 91 -29.13 4.04 -8.54
C THR A 91 -30.39 3.25 -8.18
N GLU A 92 -30.23 1.99 -7.80
CA GLU A 92 -31.30 1.16 -7.25
C GLU A 92 -30.82 0.54 -5.92
N VAL A 93 -31.53 0.85 -4.82
CA VAL A 93 -31.17 0.38 -3.46
C VAL A 93 -32.14 -0.71 -3.02
N LYS A 94 -31.61 -1.85 -2.57
CA LYS A 94 -32.37 -3.00 -2.03
C LYS A 94 -31.77 -3.47 -0.69
N GLY A 95 -32.20 -2.85 0.39
CA GLY A 95 -31.68 -3.15 1.72
C GLY A 95 -30.21 -2.75 1.85
N ASN A 96 -29.32 -3.72 2.07
CA ASN A 96 -27.87 -3.52 2.18
C ASN A 96 -27.11 -3.77 0.86
N GLN A 97 -27.82 -3.91 -0.25
CA GLN A 97 -27.25 -4.03 -1.59
C GLN A 97 -27.78 -2.93 -2.48
N ALA A 98 -26.96 -2.48 -3.42
CA ALA A 98 -27.36 -1.52 -4.41
C ALA A 98 -26.65 -1.77 -5.74
N THR A 99 -27.26 -1.27 -6.80
CA THR A 99 -26.62 -1.13 -8.10
C THR A 99 -26.58 0.34 -8.50
N ALA A 100 -25.54 0.74 -9.23
CA ALA A 100 -25.49 2.04 -9.86
C ALA A 100 -24.96 1.90 -11.29
N THR A 101 -25.45 2.75 -12.17
CA THR A 101 -24.92 2.90 -13.53
C THR A 101 -24.52 4.35 -13.75
N ALA A 102 -23.54 4.59 -14.59
CA ALA A 102 -23.13 5.95 -14.96
C ALA A 102 -22.47 5.96 -16.35
N ASP A 103 -22.78 6.97 -17.15
CA ASP A 103 -22.02 7.21 -18.37
C ASP A 103 -20.65 7.82 -18.02
N VAL A 104 -19.63 7.46 -18.78
CA VAL A 104 -18.29 8.00 -18.61
C VAL A 104 -17.64 8.37 -19.92
N THR A 105 -16.93 9.50 -19.94
CA THR A 105 -15.97 9.87 -20.98
C THR A 105 -14.62 10.13 -20.31
N ALA A 106 -13.66 9.25 -20.56
CA ALA A 106 -12.32 9.30 -20.00
C ALA A 106 -11.33 9.84 -21.05
N ASN A 107 -10.73 10.99 -20.75
CA ASN A 107 -9.77 11.69 -21.61
C ASN A 107 -8.37 11.58 -21.00
N HIS A 108 -7.38 11.23 -21.82
CA HIS A 108 -6.00 11.04 -21.42
C HIS A 108 -5.05 11.86 -22.31
N TYR A 109 -4.11 12.56 -21.69
CA TYR A 109 -3.16 13.43 -22.37
C TYR A 109 -1.73 13.12 -21.89
N LEU A 110 -0.80 13.01 -22.84
CA LEU A 110 0.63 12.86 -22.58
C LEU A 110 1.42 13.50 -23.73
N ASN A 111 2.17 14.57 -23.43
CA ASN A 111 2.80 15.42 -24.44
C ASN A 111 1.76 15.89 -25.49
N ASP A 112 2.01 15.64 -26.77
CA ASP A 112 1.11 15.99 -27.88
C ASP A 112 0.11 14.86 -28.20
N MET A 113 0.09 13.77 -27.42
CA MET A 113 -0.81 12.63 -27.63
C MET A 113 -2.11 12.82 -26.87
N PHE A 114 -3.16 12.26 -27.43
CA PHE A 114 -4.50 12.22 -26.86
C PHE A 114 -5.14 10.87 -27.11
N TRP A 115 -5.84 10.37 -26.10
CA TRP A 115 -6.70 9.20 -26.21
C TRP A 115 -7.94 9.41 -25.35
N GLN A 116 -9.10 9.05 -25.90
CA GLN A 116 -10.38 9.09 -25.21
C GLN A 116 -11.08 7.76 -25.35
N ILE A 117 -11.71 7.31 -24.29
CA ILE A 117 -12.64 6.18 -24.30
C ILE A 117 -13.93 6.60 -23.62
N SER A 118 -15.07 6.23 -24.22
CA SER A 118 -16.40 6.50 -23.67
C SER A 118 -17.18 5.21 -23.56
N GLY A 119 -18.10 5.17 -22.61
CA GLY A 119 -18.95 4.03 -22.33
C GLY A 119 -19.73 4.23 -21.03
N SER A 120 -20.06 3.14 -20.39
CA SER A 120 -20.76 3.15 -19.11
C SER A 120 -20.06 2.29 -18.07
N TYR A 121 -20.22 2.66 -16.81
CA TYR A 121 -19.92 1.82 -15.66
C TYR A 121 -21.18 1.21 -15.09
N GLU A 122 -21.09 -0.05 -14.68
CA GLU A 122 -22.04 -0.73 -13.82
C GLU A 122 -21.35 -1.06 -12.50
N TYR A 123 -21.94 -0.61 -11.38
CA TYR A 123 -21.44 -0.85 -10.03
C TYR A 123 -22.38 -1.75 -9.25
N GLY A 124 -21.83 -2.72 -8.51
CA GLY A 124 -22.46 -3.39 -7.39
C GLY A 124 -21.90 -2.83 -6.09
N LEU A 125 -22.77 -2.48 -5.14
CA LEU A 125 -22.38 -1.93 -3.85
C LEU A 125 -23.03 -2.71 -2.70
N VAL A 126 -22.29 -2.81 -1.61
CA VAL A 126 -22.73 -3.42 -0.36
C VAL A 126 -22.64 -2.41 0.78
N LYS A 127 -23.57 -2.49 1.73
CA LYS A 127 -23.58 -1.65 2.93
C LYS A 127 -23.15 -2.46 4.14
N GLU A 128 -21.96 -2.16 4.65
CA GLU A 128 -21.36 -2.78 5.82
C GLU A 128 -21.15 -1.72 6.92
N ASP A 129 -21.52 -2.02 8.15
CA ASP A 129 -21.42 -1.08 9.29
C ASP A 129 -22.00 0.32 9.02
N GLY A 130 -23.06 0.37 8.17
CA GLY A 130 -23.73 1.61 7.79
C GLY A 130 -23.06 2.42 6.68
N GLN A 131 -21.97 1.94 6.09
CA GLN A 131 -21.27 2.58 4.99
C GLN A 131 -21.37 1.76 3.71
N TRP A 132 -21.54 2.44 2.57
CA TRP A 132 -21.56 1.81 1.26
C TRP A 132 -20.15 1.64 0.72
N ALA A 133 -19.86 0.48 0.11
CA ALA A 133 -18.60 0.16 -0.56
C ALA A 133 -18.88 -0.56 -1.89
N ILE A 134 -17.98 -0.36 -2.87
CA ILE A 134 -18.06 -0.99 -4.19
C ILE A 134 -17.49 -2.41 -4.06
N GLU A 135 -18.33 -3.44 -4.35
CA GLU A 135 -17.91 -4.85 -4.44
C GLU A 135 -17.76 -5.34 -5.88
N LYS A 136 -18.31 -4.59 -6.85
CA LYS A 136 -18.22 -4.90 -8.28
C LYS A 136 -18.16 -3.64 -9.11
N MET A 137 -17.31 -3.64 -10.15
CA MET A 137 -17.20 -2.56 -11.12
C MET A 137 -16.95 -3.14 -12.51
N THR A 138 -17.88 -2.89 -13.44
CA THR A 138 -17.79 -3.31 -14.84
C THR A 138 -17.77 -2.08 -15.74
N PHE A 139 -16.78 -1.98 -16.62
CA PHE A 139 -16.73 -0.96 -17.66
C PHE A 139 -17.17 -1.55 -19.00
N ILE A 140 -18.16 -0.92 -19.63
CA ILE A 140 -18.68 -1.29 -20.94
C ILE A 140 -18.27 -0.21 -21.94
N ALA A 141 -17.24 -0.50 -22.75
CA ALA A 141 -16.72 0.42 -23.75
C ALA A 141 -17.68 0.54 -24.93
N GLU A 142 -17.96 1.76 -25.37
CA GLU A 142 -18.84 2.07 -26.52
C GLU A 142 -18.08 2.70 -27.67
N SER A 143 -17.16 3.61 -27.40
CA SER A 143 -16.39 4.31 -28.42
C SER A 143 -15.01 4.69 -27.94
N GLU A 144 -14.08 4.78 -28.88
CA GLU A 144 -12.68 5.14 -28.64
C GLU A 144 -12.19 6.05 -29.77
N GLN A 145 -11.34 7.02 -29.40
CA GLN A 145 -10.68 7.90 -30.38
C GLN A 145 -9.31 8.34 -29.90
N GLY A 146 -8.45 8.73 -30.85
CA GLY A 146 -7.07 9.12 -30.59
C GLY A 146 -6.09 7.95 -30.65
N ASP A 147 -4.96 8.08 -30.00
CA ASP A 147 -3.87 7.10 -30.08
C ASP A 147 -3.75 6.28 -28.79
N ARG A 148 -4.18 5.03 -28.86
CA ARG A 148 -4.17 4.11 -27.70
C ARG A 148 -2.76 3.77 -27.21
N ASP A 149 -1.71 3.94 -28.04
CA ASP A 149 -0.32 3.68 -27.61
C ASP A 149 0.14 4.63 -26.48
N ILE A 150 -0.59 5.71 -26.25
CA ILE A 150 -0.39 6.62 -25.11
C ILE A 150 -0.40 5.87 -23.76
N ILE A 151 -1.16 4.76 -23.64
CA ILE A 151 -1.25 3.95 -22.43
C ILE A 151 0.11 3.32 -22.12
N ASN A 152 0.76 2.71 -23.12
CA ASN A 152 2.08 2.10 -22.95
C ASN A 152 3.12 3.16 -22.51
N LYS A 153 3.06 4.34 -23.11
CA LYS A 153 3.96 5.45 -22.75
C LYS A 153 3.70 5.99 -21.35
N ALA A 154 2.43 6.03 -20.92
CA ALA A 154 2.09 6.41 -19.56
C ALA A 154 2.62 5.39 -18.53
N VAL A 155 2.52 4.09 -18.83
CA VAL A 155 3.13 3.04 -17.98
C VAL A 155 4.65 3.20 -17.88
N GLU A 156 5.33 3.48 -19.00
CA GLU A 156 6.77 3.77 -19.01
C GLU A 156 7.12 4.99 -18.12
N GLN A 157 6.36 6.08 -18.24
CA GLN A 157 6.56 7.29 -17.42
C GLN A 157 6.30 7.02 -15.93
N ALA A 158 5.21 6.30 -15.59
CA ALA A 158 4.89 5.94 -14.21
C ALA A 158 5.95 4.98 -13.60
N THR A 159 6.61 4.17 -14.43
CA THR A 159 7.71 3.30 -14.01
C THR A 159 8.96 4.10 -13.70
N ILE A 160 9.29 5.11 -14.53
CA ILE A 160 10.45 5.98 -14.34
C ILE A 160 10.24 6.92 -13.14
N ASN A 161 9.01 7.42 -12.96
CA ASN A 161 8.62 8.35 -11.90
C ASN A 161 7.41 7.77 -11.14
N PRO A 162 7.62 6.80 -10.24
CA PRO A 162 6.53 6.18 -9.52
C PRO A 162 5.80 7.18 -8.63
N SER A 163 4.49 7.05 -8.53
CA SER A 163 3.68 7.86 -7.63
C SER A 163 4.07 7.65 -6.16
N ALA A 164 3.76 8.62 -5.30
CA ALA A 164 3.98 8.49 -3.85
C ALA A 164 3.32 7.22 -3.27
N TYR A 165 2.16 6.81 -3.80
CA TYR A 165 1.48 5.58 -3.42
C TYR A 165 2.32 4.33 -3.72
N ILE A 166 2.89 4.23 -4.93
CA ILE A 166 3.79 3.12 -5.30
C ILE A 166 5.08 3.15 -4.49
N GLN A 167 5.70 4.31 -4.34
CA GLN A 167 6.91 4.46 -3.52
C GLN A 167 6.69 4.02 -2.09
N GLN A 168 5.55 4.39 -1.48
CA GLN A 168 5.21 3.99 -0.12
C GLN A 168 5.07 2.47 0.01
N GLN A 169 4.43 1.80 -0.96
CA GLN A 169 4.34 0.34 -0.98
C GLN A 169 5.72 -0.31 -1.14
N GLN A 170 6.57 0.22 -2.03
CA GLN A 170 7.95 -0.25 -2.19
C GLN A 170 8.75 -0.10 -0.90
N THR A 171 8.58 1.04 -0.21
CA THR A 171 9.22 1.31 1.08
C THR A 171 8.79 0.30 2.15
N GLN A 172 7.48 0.06 2.31
CA GLN A 172 6.95 -0.93 3.25
C GLN A 172 7.40 -2.34 2.88
N ARG A 173 7.40 -2.68 1.59
CA ARG A 173 7.84 -3.99 1.10
C ARG A 173 9.31 -4.26 1.43
N ALA A 174 10.19 -3.26 1.29
CA ALA A 174 11.61 -3.40 1.65
C ALA A 174 11.78 -3.71 3.14
N VAL A 175 10.95 -3.14 4.02
CA VAL A 175 10.95 -3.44 5.46
C VAL A 175 10.46 -4.86 5.74
N VAL A 176 9.37 -5.31 5.08
CA VAL A 176 8.89 -6.69 5.19
C VAL A 176 9.98 -7.66 4.73
N ASP A 177 10.59 -7.42 3.57
CA ASP A 177 11.63 -8.27 3.02
C ASP A 177 12.87 -8.31 3.93
N PHE A 178 13.23 -7.17 4.57
CA PHE A 178 14.30 -7.09 5.56
C PHE A 178 14.02 -8.00 6.77
N LEU A 179 12.85 -7.87 7.39
CA LEU A 179 12.47 -8.66 8.55
C LEU A 179 12.36 -10.15 8.20
N THR A 180 11.70 -10.47 7.08
CA THR A 180 11.54 -11.84 6.59
C THR A 180 12.89 -12.50 6.25
N SER A 181 13.85 -11.74 5.73
CA SER A 181 15.20 -12.28 5.46
C SER A 181 15.93 -12.69 6.75
N LEU A 182 15.73 -11.94 7.84
CA LEU A 182 16.26 -12.30 9.16
C LEU A 182 15.54 -13.48 9.78
N GLU A 183 14.21 -13.61 9.64
CA GLU A 183 13.41 -14.75 10.07
C GLU A 183 13.89 -16.05 9.40
N ASN A 184 14.05 -15.99 8.09
CA ASN A 184 14.44 -17.15 7.26
C ASN A 184 15.95 -17.39 7.21
N LYS A 185 16.76 -16.50 7.82
CA LYS A 185 18.24 -16.52 7.77
C LYS A 185 18.77 -16.47 6.33
N ASP A 186 18.02 -15.83 5.43
CA ASP A 186 18.37 -15.64 4.02
C ASP A 186 19.29 -14.42 3.89
N MET A 187 20.58 -14.64 4.12
CA MET A 187 21.58 -13.58 4.11
C MET A 187 21.90 -13.06 2.70
N ASP A 188 21.62 -13.86 1.66
CA ASP A 188 21.74 -13.39 0.27
C ASP A 188 20.66 -12.39 -0.05
N LYS A 189 19.40 -12.69 0.29
CA LYS A 189 18.28 -11.75 0.16
C LYS A 189 18.50 -10.50 1.03
N PHE A 190 18.95 -10.68 2.27
CA PHE A 190 19.31 -9.58 3.17
C PHE A 190 20.32 -8.64 2.52
N ALA A 191 21.38 -9.18 1.90
CA ALA A 191 22.42 -8.39 1.24
C ALA A 191 21.86 -7.58 0.06
N GLU A 192 20.88 -8.11 -0.68
CA GLU A 192 20.27 -7.41 -1.81
C GLU A 192 19.47 -6.18 -1.40
N LEU A 193 19.00 -6.10 -0.16
CA LEU A 193 18.12 -5.01 0.30
C LEU A 193 18.88 -3.70 0.61
N TRP A 194 20.19 -3.74 0.81
CA TRP A 194 20.96 -2.57 1.22
C TRP A 194 21.57 -1.81 0.05
N ALA A 195 21.52 -0.47 0.12
CA ALA A 195 22.32 0.40 -0.73
C ALA A 195 23.81 0.27 -0.38
N GLU A 196 24.71 0.60 -1.32
CA GLU A 196 26.17 0.45 -1.11
C GLU A 196 26.69 1.33 0.02
N ASP A 197 26.14 2.52 0.19
CA ASP A 197 26.49 3.50 1.22
C ASP A 197 25.48 3.54 2.38
N ALA A 198 24.69 2.48 2.53
CA ALA A 198 23.65 2.39 3.56
C ALA A 198 24.17 2.57 4.97
N VAL A 199 23.32 3.08 5.84
CA VAL A 199 23.63 3.37 7.23
C VAL A 199 22.60 2.72 8.16
N GLN A 200 23.07 2.04 9.19
CA GLN A 200 22.27 1.68 10.36
C GLN A 200 22.69 2.49 11.58
N ASP A 201 21.75 3.25 12.15
CA ASP A 201 21.90 3.95 13.42
C ASP A 201 21.22 3.16 14.54
N MET A 202 21.91 2.92 15.64
CA MET A 202 21.42 2.23 16.83
C MET A 202 21.71 3.10 18.07
N PRO A 203 21.01 4.22 18.26
CA PRO A 203 21.38 5.24 19.27
C PRO A 203 21.38 4.72 20.70
N PHE A 204 20.59 3.68 21.00
CA PHE A 204 20.49 3.06 22.31
C PHE A 204 21.34 1.78 22.45
N SER A 205 22.16 1.45 21.48
CA SER A 205 23.08 0.32 21.56
C SER A 205 23.94 0.40 22.83
N PRO A 206 24.10 -0.70 23.59
CA PRO A 206 24.87 -0.67 24.84
C PRO A 206 26.36 -0.42 24.58
N GLU A 207 27.08 -0.05 25.66
CA GLU A 207 28.51 0.12 25.61
C GLU A 207 29.22 -1.17 25.10
N GLY A 208 30.19 -1.02 24.23
CA GLY A 208 30.91 -2.13 23.57
C GLY A 208 30.26 -2.62 22.27
N PHE A 209 29.09 -2.08 21.90
CA PHE A 209 28.44 -2.37 20.62
C PHE A 209 28.37 -1.13 19.74
N PRO A 210 28.40 -1.29 18.41
CA PRO A 210 28.35 -0.15 17.50
C PRO A 210 27.02 0.60 17.67
N LYS A 211 27.10 1.94 17.67
CA LYS A 211 25.93 2.81 17.61
C LYS A 211 25.57 3.22 16.19
N ARG A 212 26.50 2.97 15.27
CA ARG A 212 26.35 3.27 13.86
C ARG A 212 27.23 2.32 13.06
N VAL A 213 26.67 1.78 11.98
CA VAL A 213 27.36 0.96 10.98
C VAL A 213 27.13 1.61 9.62
N GLU A 214 28.20 1.86 8.88
CA GLU A 214 28.16 2.54 7.58
C GLU A 214 28.73 1.66 6.48
N GLY A 215 28.02 1.65 5.35
CA GLY A 215 28.36 0.89 4.16
C GLY A 215 27.89 -0.56 4.22
N LYS A 216 27.43 -1.05 3.08
CA LYS A 216 26.86 -2.38 2.91
C LYS A 216 27.77 -3.49 3.41
N THR A 217 29.06 -3.45 3.06
CA THR A 217 30.02 -4.48 3.49
C THR A 217 30.07 -4.60 5.01
N ASN A 218 30.16 -3.48 5.73
CA ASN A 218 30.20 -3.47 7.19
C ASN A 218 28.87 -3.91 7.81
N LEU A 219 27.73 -3.59 7.17
CA LEU A 219 26.41 -4.08 7.58
C LEU A 219 26.31 -5.59 7.45
N LEU A 220 26.80 -6.18 6.36
CA LEU A 220 26.80 -7.63 6.17
C LEU A 220 27.70 -8.32 7.21
N GLU A 221 28.87 -7.76 7.52
CA GLU A 221 29.74 -8.27 8.59
C GLU A 221 29.06 -8.17 9.97
N HIS A 222 28.33 -7.08 10.24
CA HIS A 222 27.60 -6.87 11.49
C HIS A 222 26.52 -7.92 11.71
N TYR A 223 25.79 -8.29 10.64
CA TYR A 223 24.71 -9.27 10.70
C TYR A 223 25.17 -10.73 10.45
N ALA A 224 26.39 -10.96 9.97
CA ALA A 224 26.91 -12.30 9.65
C ALA A 224 26.68 -13.33 10.76
N PRO A 225 26.85 -13.03 12.07
CA PRO A 225 26.62 -14.01 13.13
C PRO A 225 25.16 -14.40 13.31
N TRP A 226 24.19 -13.62 12.81
CA TRP A 226 22.77 -13.81 13.08
C TRP A 226 22.29 -15.22 12.78
N SER A 227 22.63 -15.77 11.62
CA SER A 227 22.20 -17.11 11.20
C SER A 227 22.64 -18.23 12.11
N GLU A 228 23.76 -18.05 12.84
CA GLU A 228 24.35 -19.04 13.74
C GLU A 228 23.87 -18.88 15.19
N ILE A 229 23.66 -17.61 15.63
CA ILE A 229 23.36 -17.30 17.03
C ILE A 229 21.87 -17.22 17.35
N SER A 230 21.01 -17.05 16.35
CA SER A 230 19.56 -16.96 16.49
C SER A 230 18.87 -18.30 16.33
N GLY A 231 17.88 -18.56 17.17
CA GLY A 231 16.91 -19.64 16.98
C GLY A 231 15.88 -19.30 15.89
N GLU A 232 14.69 -19.87 15.99
CA GLU A 232 13.53 -19.49 15.19
C GLU A 232 13.09 -18.08 15.57
N ALA A 233 12.80 -17.25 14.59
CA ALA A 233 12.44 -15.85 14.76
C ALA A 233 11.12 -15.56 14.05
N ASN A 234 10.34 -14.64 14.64
CA ASN A 234 9.14 -14.10 14.04
C ASN A 234 9.12 -12.58 14.33
N PHE A 235 9.19 -11.76 13.27
CA PHE A 235 9.20 -10.31 13.36
C PHE A 235 8.00 -9.68 12.63
N THR A 236 7.35 -10.42 11.72
CA THR A 236 6.34 -9.89 10.81
C THR A 236 4.90 -10.03 11.31
N ASP A 237 4.60 -10.93 12.27
CA ASP A 237 3.23 -11.17 12.76
C ASP A 237 2.57 -9.95 13.40
N GLU A 238 3.33 -9.10 14.08
CA GLU A 238 2.82 -7.90 14.74
C GLU A 238 3.50 -6.62 14.16
N LEU A 239 3.79 -6.62 12.86
CA LEU A 239 4.38 -5.48 12.17
C LEU A 239 3.31 -4.42 11.88
N VAL A 240 3.57 -3.19 12.33
CA VAL A 240 2.70 -2.03 12.11
C VAL A 240 3.50 -0.93 11.42
N PHE A 241 2.95 -0.37 10.35
CA PHE A 241 3.55 0.74 9.62
C PHE A 241 2.88 2.07 9.97
N TYR A 242 3.70 3.11 10.10
CA TYR A 242 3.31 4.50 10.22
C TYR A 242 3.89 5.27 9.03
N PRO A 243 3.12 5.41 7.94
CA PRO A 243 3.56 6.12 6.75
C PRO A 243 3.93 7.57 7.07
N MET A 244 4.98 8.07 6.44
CA MET A 244 5.43 9.45 6.59
C MET A 244 5.01 10.30 5.40
N GLN A 245 5.12 11.63 5.52
CA GLN A 245 4.84 12.55 4.44
C GLN A 245 5.74 12.32 3.22
N ASP A 246 6.99 11.95 3.46
CA ASP A 246 7.92 11.46 2.44
C ASP A 246 7.65 9.97 2.20
N SER A 247 7.18 9.61 1.01
CA SER A 247 6.82 8.25 0.64
C SER A 247 7.99 7.27 0.57
N THR A 248 9.24 7.79 0.54
CA THR A 248 10.46 7.00 0.64
C THR A 248 10.82 6.65 2.08
N MET A 249 10.08 7.20 3.06
CA MET A 249 10.31 6.98 4.48
C MET A 249 9.12 6.31 5.16
N VAL A 250 9.41 5.44 6.11
CA VAL A 250 8.41 4.81 6.96
C VAL A 250 8.95 4.61 8.37
N PHE A 251 8.12 4.83 9.39
CA PHE A 251 8.38 4.32 10.72
C PHE A 251 7.59 3.02 10.90
N ALA A 252 8.24 2.00 11.44
CA ALA A 252 7.62 0.70 11.70
C ALA A 252 7.83 0.29 13.15
N GLU A 253 6.86 -0.41 13.72
CA GLU A 253 6.96 -1.07 15.02
C GLU A 253 6.74 -2.56 14.83
N TRP A 254 7.56 -3.38 15.50
CA TRP A 254 7.41 -4.83 15.48
C TRP A 254 7.89 -5.46 16.78
N LYS A 255 7.64 -6.75 16.95
CA LYS A 255 8.13 -7.56 18.06
C LYS A 255 9.05 -8.64 17.55
N GLY A 256 9.93 -9.13 18.43
CA GLY A 256 10.71 -10.32 18.22
C GLY A 256 10.73 -11.17 19.49
N ASP A 257 10.62 -12.48 19.31
CA ASP A 257 10.81 -13.48 20.36
C ASP A 257 11.74 -14.57 19.80
N VAL A 258 13.04 -14.46 20.12
CA VAL A 258 14.08 -15.29 19.50
C VAL A 258 14.96 -15.89 20.58
N GLU A 259 15.24 -17.19 20.52
CA GLU A 259 16.27 -17.78 21.36
C GLU A 259 17.67 -17.36 20.87
N ILE A 260 18.49 -16.85 21.79
CA ILE A 260 19.92 -16.62 21.54
C ILE A 260 20.66 -17.90 21.91
N ILE A 261 20.99 -18.70 20.91
CA ILE A 261 21.54 -20.05 21.04
C ILE A 261 22.76 -20.13 22.00
N PRO A 262 23.78 -19.24 21.92
CA PRO A 262 24.94 -19.30 22.80
C PRO A 262 24.61 -19.12 24.29
N THR A 263 23.50 -18.50 24.64
CA THR A 263 23.09 -18.27 26.04
C THR A 263 21.91 -19.11 26.47
N GLY A 264 21.13 -19.68 25.53
CA GLY A 264 19.87 -20.34 25.76
C GLY A 264 18.76 -19.42 26.29
N ARG A 265 18.90 -18.10 26.11
CA ARG A 265 17.97 -17.09 26.63
C ARG A 265 17.07 -16.55 25.54
N GLN A 266 15.82 -16.25 25.90
CA GLN A 266 14.87 -15.60 25.01
C GLN A 266 15.14 -14.10 24.90
N TYR A 267 15.24 -13.61 23.67
CA TYR A 267 15.34 -12.21 23.32
C TYR A 267 13.96 -11.70 22.91
N LYS A 268 13.16 -11.31 23.91
CA LYS A 268 11.81 -10.76 23.74
C LYS A 268 11.89 -9.26 23.63
N GLN A 269 11.87 -8.75 22.42
CA GLN A 269 12.11 -7.35 22.14
C GLN A 269 10.91 -6.69 21.48
N ARG A 270 10.74 -5.39 21.77
CA ARG A 270 9.95 -4.46 20.95
C ARG A 270 10.90 -3.53 20.24
N TYR A 271 10.64 -3.35 18.96
CA TYR A 271 11.44 -2.49 18.11
C TYR A 271 10.62 -1.34 17.58
N GLY A 272 11.27 -0.21 17.37
CA GLY A 272 10.83 0.85 16.48
C GLY A 272 11.92 1.12 15.45
N GLY A 273 11.57 1.28 14.19
CA GLY A 273 12.52 1.50 13.12
C GLY A 273 12.10 2.60 12.17
N LEU A 274 12.98 3.57 11.94
CA LEU A 274 12.83 4.54 10.86
C LEU A 274 13.64 4.04 9.67
N PHE A 275 12.96 3.82 8.55
CA PHE A 275 13.59 3.40 7.29
C PHE A 275 13.49 4.51 6.25
N HIS A 276 14.56 4.69 5.47
CA HIS A 276 14.59 5.44 4.23
C HIS A 276 14.97 4.48 3.11
N VAL A 277 14.14 4.39 2.09
CA VAL A 277 14.25 3.41 1.00
C VAL A 277 14.18 4.15 -0.34
N VAL A 278 15.20 3.99 -1.15
CA VAL A 278 15.29 4.57 -2.49
C VAL A 278 15.53 3.44 -3.49
N ASP A 279 14.76 3.40 -4.56
CA ASP A 279 14.82 2.38 -5.60
C ASP A 279 14.79 0.94 -5.04
N GLY A 280 13.97 0.72 -4.00
CA GLY A 280 13.83 -0.56 -3.32
C GLY A 280 15.04 -0.97 -2.45
N LYS A 281 16.00 -0.07 -2.22
CA LYS A 281 17.16 -0.29 -1.36
C LYS A 281 17.09 0.55 -0.10
N ILE A 282 17.42 -0.05 1.04
CA ILE A 282 17.49 0.63 2.33
C ILE A 282 18.77 1.47 2.36
N GLU A 283 18.64 2.80 2.41
CA GLU A 283 19.74 3.74 2.58
C GLU A 283 19.97 4.07 4.05
N LEU A 284 18.88 4.15 4.83
CA LEU A 284 18.93 4.39 6.26
C LEU A 284 18.00 3.44 6.99
N PHE A 285 18.51 2.80 8.03
CA PHE A 285 17.73 2.15 9.07
C PHE A 285 18.15 2.70 10.42
N ARG A 286 17.24 3.40 11.12
CA ARG A 286 17.48 3.82 12.50
C ARG A 286 16.64 2.97 13.43
N GLU A 287 17.31 2.17 14.26
CA GLU A 287 16.70 1.15 15.10
C GLU A 287 16.65 1.60 16.56
N TYR A 288 15.49 1.42 17.16
CA TYR A 288 15.23 1.64 18.57
C TYR A 288 14.80 0.33 19.23
N TYR A 289 15.54 -0.07 20.26
CA TYR A 289 15.30 -1.27 21.04
C TYR A 289 15.72 -1.09 22.49
N ASP A 290 15.23 -1.95 23.41
CA ASP A 290 15.59 -1.91 24.81
C ASP A 290 16.98 -2.54 25.03
N PRO A 291 18.01 -1.75 25.41
CA PRO A 291 19.35 -2.27 25.63
C PRO A 291 19.47 -3.17 26.88
N ILE A 292 18.50 -3.11 27.82
CA ILE A 292 18.48 -3.98 28.99
C ILE A 292 18.10 -5.39 28.57
N VAL A 293 17.04 -5.52 27.76
CA VAL A 293 16.61 -6.80 27.18
C VAL A 293 17.72 -7.41 26.33
N PHE A 294 18.39 -6.58 25.50
CA PHE A 294 19.54 -6.99 24.72
C PHE A 294 20.65 -7.56 25.61
N LYS A 295 21.12 -6.80 26.61
CA LYS A 295 22.17 -7.26 27.52
C LYS A 295 21.83 -8.57 28.21
N TYR A 296 20.58 -8.73 28.66
CA TYR A 296 20.14 -9.98 29.27
C TYR A 296 20.25 -11.14 28.26
N ALA A 297 19.64 -11.02 27.11
CA ALA A 297 19.58 -12.11 26.14
C ALA A 297 20.99 -12.57 25.71
N PHE A 298 21.90 -11.62 25.49
CA PHE A 298 23.28 -11.90 25.08
C PHE A 298 24.25 -12.20 26.24
N GLY A 299 23.76 -12.33 27.48
CA GLY A 299 24.59 -12.72 28.62
C GLY A 299 25.52 -11.66 29.16
N LEU A 300 25.27 -10.38 28.85
CA LEU A 300 26.12 -9.23 29.21
C LEU A 300 25.73 -8.58 30.53
N ASP A 301 24.67 -9.08 31.17
CA ASP A 301 24.11 -8.58 32.43
C ASP A 301 24.97 -8.88 33.69
N LYS A 302 25.97 -9.75 33.57
CA LYS A 302 26.79 -10.25 34.71
C LYS A 302 28.17 -9.62 34.85
N SER A 303 28.56 -8.61 34.04
CA SER A 303 29.93 -8.11 34.01
C SER A 303 30.31 -7.04 35.03
N GLN A 304 29.44 -6.70 36.06
CA GLN A 304 29.77 -5.68 37.07
C GLN A 304 30.11 -6.21 38.49
N ASN A 305 30.35 -7.52 38.68
CA ASN A 305 30.62 -8.05 40.03
C ASN A 305 31.96 -8.80 40.16
N LYS A 306 33.07 -8.33 39.57
CA LYS A 306 34.38 -8.93 39.85
C LYS A 306 35.55 -7.97 40.07
N SER A 307 35.36 -6.68 40.37
CA SER A 307 36.46 -5.75 40.64
C SER A 307 36.50 -5.15 42.04
N ASP A 308 35.56 -5.43 42.98
CA ASP A 308 35.58 -4.85 44.31
C ASP A 308 35.60 -5.93 45.42
N ARG A 309 36.51 -6.91 45.31
CA ARG A 309 36.95 -7.73 46.48
C ARG A 309 38.42 -8.11 46.26
N ASN A 310 39.33 -7.18 46.56
CA ASN A 310 40.64 -7.47 47.13
C ASN A 310 41.07 -6.29 47.98
#